data_5202ad5c96a976fab3d5b8b47fc2361a
#
_entry.id   5202ad5c96a976fab3d5b8b47fc2361a
#
_cell.length_a   1.000
_cell.length_b   1.000
_cell.length_c   1.000
_cell.angle_alpha   90.00
_cell.angle_beta   90.00
_cell.angle_gamma   90.00
#
_symmetry.space_group_name_H-M   'P 1'
#
loop_
_entity.id
_entity.type
_entity.pdbx_description
1 polymer ?
#
loop_
_entity_poly.entity_id
_entity_poly.type
_entity_poly.pdbx_seq_one_letter_code
_entity_poly.pdbx_strand_id
1 'polypeptide(L)'
;MTTELCAYSVEACETARRAGVTRVELCASPYEGGTTPSAAAIRMARRIGGLQLSVMVRPRGGDFLYSDTEFRQMLEEVRFARECGADGVVFGLLTPDGRVDTARTAALVAEAGPMQTTFHRAFDRSEERRVGKECL
;
A
#
# COMPACT_ATOMS: atom_id res chain seq x y z
N MET A 1 14.74 -15.64 -7.70
CA MET A 1 13.51 -15.63 -6.88
C MET A 1 13.40 -14.29 -6.15
N THR A 2 12.26 -13.65 -6.19
CA THR A 2 12.01 -12.41 -5.47
C THR A 2 11.41 -12.74 -4.11
N THR A 3 12.03 -12.22 -3.05
CA THR A 3 11.48 -12.33 -1.69
C THR A 3 10.92 -10.98 -1.27
N GLU A 4 9.77 -10.98 -0.65
CA GLU A 4 9.09 -9.78 -0.17
C GLU A 4 8.79 -9.92 1.32
N LEU A 5 9.00 -8.85 2.06
CA LEU A 5 8.75 -8.79 3.50
C LEU A 5 7.91 -7.57 3.83
N CYS A 6 6.89 -7.77 4.65
CA CYS A 6 6.14 -6.66 5.23
C CYS A 6 6.93 -6.11 6.41
N ALA A 7 7.31 -4.83 6.34
CA ALA A 7 8.13 -4.17 7.34
C ALA A 7 7.33 -3.05 8.00
N TYR A 8 7.40 -2.97 9.33
CA TYR A 8 6.68 -1.98 10.10
C TYR A 8 7.60 -0.91 10.70
N SER A 9 8.83 -0.86 10.25
CA SER A 9 9.80 0.16 10.68
C SER A 9 10.93 0.25 9.68
N VAL A 10 11.67 1.36 9.74
CA VAL A 10 12.89 1.52 8.95
C VAL A 10 13.93 0.49 9.36
N GLU A 11 14.06 0.21 10.66
CA GLU A 11 14.98 -0.80 11.16
C GLU A 11 14.68 -2.17 10.59
N ALA A 12 13.40 -2.53 10.45
CA ALA A 12 13.01 -3.79 9.81
C ALA A 12 13.44 -3.84 8.35
N CYS A 13 13.40 -2.72 7.65
CA CYS A 13 13.90 -2.62 6.27
C CYS A 13 15.41 -2.86 6.20
N GLU A 14 16.16 -2.28 7.12
CA GLU A 14 17.60 -2.49 7.21
C GLU A 14 17.95 -3.95 7.49
N THR A 15 17.22 -4.57 8.40
CA THR A 15 17.38 -5.99 8.72
C THR A 15 17.05 -6.87 7.50
N ALA A 16 15.97 -6.56 6.80
CA ALA A 16 15.56 -7.28 5.59
C ALA A 16 16.67 -7.22 4.53
N ARG A 17 17.25 -6.05 4.32
CA ARG A 17 18.32 -5.92 3.36
C ARG A 17 19.54 -6.76 3.73
N ARG A 18 19.93 -6.73 5.00
CA ARG A 18 21.08 -7.54 5.47
C ARG A 18 20.80 -9.04 5.31
N ALA A 19 19.55 -9.44 5.41
CA ALA A 19 19.15 -10.85 5.24
C ALA A 19 18.99 -11.26 3.76
N GLY A 20 19.21 -10.35 2.82
CA GLY A 20 19.11 -10.67 1.39
C GLY A 20 17.70 -10.56 0.81
N VAL A 21 16.77 -9.97 1.54
CA VAL A 21 15.42 -9.69 1.01
C VAL A 21 15.52 -8.61 -0.06
N THR A 22 14.80 -8.79 -1.16
CA THR A 22 14.89 -7.90 -2.32
C THR A 22 13.79 -6.85 -2.39
N ARG A 23 12.66 -7.09 -1.72
CA ARG A 23 11.51 -6.18 -1.73
C ARG A 23 10.90 -6.09 -0.34
N VAL A 24 10.56 -4.88 0.06
CA VAL A 24 9.82 -4.64 1.31
C VAL A 24 8.54 -3.86 1.00
N GLU A 25 7.51 -4.15 1.77
CA GLU A 25 6.29 -3.35 1.84
C GLU A 25 6.33 -2.64 3.18
N LEU A 26 6.52 -1.33 3.16
CA LEU A 26 6.63 -0.53 4.37
C LEU A 26 5.26 -0.07 4.83
N CYS A 27 4.95 -0.38 6.08
CA CYS A 27 3.69 -0.03 6.73
C CYS A 27 3.96 0.58 8.10
N ALA A 28 2.94 1.20 8.68
CA ALA A 28 2.87 1.53 10.10
C ALA A 28 1.75 0.71 10.74
N SER A 29 1.63 0.80 12.07
CA SER A 29 0.51 0.27 12.84
C SER A 29 0.22 -1.23 12.59
N PRO A 30 1.12 -2.12 13.04
CA PRO A 30 0.94 -3.55 12.83
C PRO A 30 -0.36 -4.10 13.45
N TYR A 31 -0.80 -3.52 14.56
CA TYR A 31 -2.04 -3.94 15.24
C TYR A 31 -3.29 -3.57 14.45
N GLU A 32 -3.18 -2.66 13.50
CA GLU A 32 -4.30 -2.29 12.61
C GLU A 32 -4.18 -2.95 11.24
N GLY A 33 -3.19 -3.82 11.07
CA GLY A 33 -2.97 -4.52 9.81
C GLY A 33 -2.24 -3.71 8.77
N GLY A 34 -1.61 -2.64 9.19
CA GLY A 34 -0.81 -1.78 8.32
C GLY A 34 -1.55 -0.53 7.86
N THR A 35 -0.96 0.61 8.13
CA THR A 35 -1.42 1.93 7.66
C THR A 35 -0.26 2.64 6.98
N THR A 36 -0.53 3.82 6.43
CA THR A 36 0.49 4.62 5.75
C THR A 36 1.62 4.97 6.72
N PRO A 37 2.88 4.68 6.37
CA PRO A 37 4.02 5.05 7.20
C PRO A 37 4.23 6.56 7.18
N SER A 38 5.00 7.07 8.17
CA SER A 38 5.33 8.48 8.22
C SER A 38 6.21 8.89 7.04
N ALA A 39 6.17 10.18 6.72
CA ALA A 39 7.03 10.75 5.67
C ALA A 39 8.51 10.47 5.95
N ALA A 40 8.95 10.62 7.19
CA ALA A 40 10.33 10.35 7.58
C ALA A 40 10.69 8.88 7.34
N ALA A 41 9.80 7.95 7.71
CA ALA A 41 10.04 6.52 7.50
C ALA A 41 10.20 6.18 6.02
N ILE A 42 9.34 6.73 5.17
CA ILE A 42 9.42 6.52 3.71
C ILE A 42 10.74 7.04 3.16
N ARG A 43 11.13 8.27 3.54
CA ARG A 43 12.38 8.86 3.08
C ARG A 43 13.59 8.05 3.52
N MET A 44 13.61 7.64 4.78
CA MET A 44 14.74 6.86 5.32
C MET A 44 14.82 5.48 4.71
N ALA A 45 13.68 4.80 4.55
CA ALA A 45 13.66 3.50 3.92
C ALA A 45 14.15 3.57 2.47
N ARG A 46 13.77 4.62 1.75
CA ARG A 46 14.22 4.79 0.36
C ARG A 46 15.74 4.95 0.25
N ARG A 47 16.36 5.55 1.26
CA ARG A 47 17.82 5.73 1.26
C ARG A 47 18.60 4.45 1.48
N ILE A 48 17.95 3.38 1.93
CA ILE A 48 18.57 2.06 2.03
C ILE A 48 18.71 1.51 0.61
N GLY A 49 19.87 1.48 0.05
CA GLY A 49 20.08 0.94 -1.30
C GLY A 49 19.85 -0.57 -1.34
N GLY A 50 19.55 -1.10 -2.51
CA GLY A 50 19.44 -2.53 -2.73
C GLY A 50 18.09 -3.17 -2.36
N LEU A 51 17.06 -2.34 -2.09
CA LEU A 51 15.70 -2.80 -1.84
C LEU A 51 14.73 -2.15 -2.81
N GLN A 52 13.77 -2.93 -3.29
CA GLN A 52 12.58 -2.37 -3.90
C GLN A 52 11.61 -2.02 -2.78
N LEU A 53 11.08 -0.81 -2.81
CA LEU A 53 10.22 -0.27 -1.76
C LEU A 53 8.81 -0.07 -2.26
N SER A 54 7.86 -0.80 -1.66
CA SER A 54 6.43 -0.54 -1.81
C SER A 54 5.92 0.12 -0.55
N VAL A 55 5.04 1.10 -0.68
CA VAL A 55 4.53 1.89 0.44
C VAL A 55 3.03 1.61 0.59
N MET A 56 2.62 1.26 1.80
CA MET A 56 1.20 1.11 2.13
C MET A 56 0.53 2.48 2.13
N VAL A 57 -0.59 2.59 1.43
CA VAL A 57 -1.44 3.79 1.42
C VAL A 57 -2.79 3.39 2.01
N ARG A 58 -2.92 3.62 3.30
CA ARG A 58 -4.12 3.34 4.09
C ARG A 58 -4.16 4.35 5.23
N PRO A 59 -5.01 5.38 5.14
CA PRO A 59 -4.94 6.52 6.07
C PRO A 59 -5.31 6.19 7.51
N ARG A 60 -6.04 5.10 7.72
CA ARG A 60 -6.44 4.66 9.06
C ARG A 60 -6.78 3.18 9.06
N GLY A 61 -6.81 2.57 10.22
CA GLY A 61 -7.33 1.21 10.41
C GLY A 61 -8.85 1.16 10.23
N GLY A 62 -9.41 -0.02 10.39
CA GLY A 62 -10.84 -0.25 10.24
C GLY A 62 -11.22 -0.69 8.83
N ASP A 63 -12.35 -0.19 8.34
CA ASP A 63 -12.86 -0.59 7.03
C ASP A 63 -12.10 0.07 5.87
N PHE A 64 -12.53 -0.23 4.67
CA PHE A 64 -11.93 0.29 3.44
C PHE A 64 -12.89 1.23 2.70
N LEU A 65 -13.88 1.74 3.40
CA LEU A 65 -14.79 2.77 2.89
C LEU A 65 -14.31 4.11 3.42
N TYR A 66 -13.78 4.94 2.53
CA TYR A 66 -13.15 6.20 2.91
C TYR A 66 -14.03 7.39 2.57
N SER A 67 -13.96 8.42 3.42
CA SER A 67 -14.59 9.71 3.12
C SER A 67 -13.89 10.38 1.94
N ASP A 68 -14.50 11.41 1.39
CA ASP A 68 -13.87 12.20 0.34
C ASP A 68 -12.56 12.82 0.81
N THR A 69 -12.50 13.27 2.05
CA THR A 69 -11.27 13.83 2.63
C THR A 69 -10.19 12.77 2.77
N GLU A 70 -10.55 11.59 3.24
CA GLU A 70 -9.61 10.48 3.34
C GLU A 70 -9.09 10.06 1.96
N PHE A 71 -9.95 10.05 0.96
CA PHE A 71 -9.52 9.75 -0.41
C PHE A 71 -8.54 10.80 -0.93
N ARG A 72 -8.79 12.09 -0.68
CA ARG A 72 -7.84 13.14 -1.07
C ARG A 72 -6.50 12.96 -0.35
N GLN A 73 -6.53 12.56 0.92
CA GLN A 73 -5.31 12.22 1.67
C GLN A 73 -4.57 11.08 1.00
N MET A 74 -5.27 10.05 0.56
CA MET A 74 -4.66 8.91 -0.14
C MET A 74 -3.96 9.36 -1.44
N LEU A 75 -4.59 10.26 -2.19
CA LEU A 75 -3.96 10.82 -3.40
C LEU A 75 -2.64 11.53 -3.06
N GLU A 76 -2.64 12.31 -1.98
CA GLU A 76 -1.42 12.99 -1.52
C GLU A 76 -0.35 11.98 -1.07
N GLU A 77 -0.76 10.92 -0.39
CA GLU A 77 0.16 9.89 0.08
C GLU A 77 0.81 9.14 -1.10
N VAL A 78 0.03 8.83 -2.13
CA VAL A 78 0.56 8.21 -3.35
C VAL A 78 1.56 9.15 -4.03
N ARG A 79 1.20 10.43 -4.15
CA ARG A 79 2.08 11.44 -4.75
C ARG A 79 3.40 11.54 -3.99
N PHE A 80 3.32 11.59 -2.67
CA PHE A 80 4.50 11.68 -1.82
C PHE A 80 5.42 10.46 -2.01
N ALA A 81 4.86 9.25 -2.03
CA ALA A 81 5.63 8.04 -2.26
C ALA A 81 6.34 8.10 -3.62
N ARG A 82 5.64 8.55 -4.65
CA ARG A 82 6.22 8.71 -5.99
C ARG A 82 7.38 9.71 -5.98
N GLU A 83 7.18 10.86 -5.36
CA GLU A 83 8.21 11.89 -5.29
C GLU A 83 9.44 11.46 -4.50
N CYS A 84 9.25 10.56 -3.52
CA CYS A 84 10.35 9.97 -2.77
C CYS A 84 11.08 8.87 -3.55
N GLY A 85 10.58 8.48 -4.71
CA GLY A 85 11.19 7.44 -5.52
C GLY A 85 10.84 6.02 -5.11
N ALA A 86 9.71 5.82 -4.44
CA ALA A 86 9.22 4.47 -4.14
C ALA A 86 8.98 3.69 -5.44
N ASP A 87 9.13 2.37 -5.38
CA ASP A 87 8.93 1.51 -6.54
C ASP A 87 7.47 1.12 -6.72
N GLY A 88 6.68 1.15 -5.65
CA GLY A 88 5.28 0.79 -5.71
C GLY A 88 4.48 1.33 -4.55
N VAL A 89 3.16 1.25 -4.69
CA VAL A 89 2.20 1.57 -3.63
C VAL A 89 1.16 0.46 -3.53
N VAL A 90 0.63 0.29 -2.33
CA VAL A 90 -0.35 -0.74 -2.01
C VAL A 90 -1.57 -0.05 -1.39
N PHE A 91 -2.74 -0.32 -1.90
CA PHE A 91 -3.98 0.28 -1.39
C PHE A 91 -5.19 -0.62 -1.66
N GLY A 92 -6.34 -0.22 -1.15
CA GLY A 92 -7.60 -0.90 -1.41
C GLY A 92 -8.77 -0.07 -0.92
N LEU A 93 -9.78 0.11 -1.76
CA LEU A 93 -10.95 0.94 -1.49
C LEU A 93 -12.20 0.20 -1.93
N LEU A 94 -13.21 0.24 -1.06
CA LEU A 94 -14.51 -0.36 -1.36
C LEU A 94 -15.59 0.72 -1.40
N THR A 95 -16.66 0.42 -2.12
CA THR A 95 -17.86 1.24 -2.15
C THR A 95 -18.75 0.93 -0.94
N PRO A 96 -19.79 1.74 -0.65
CA PRO A 96 -20.71 1.45 0.46
C PRO A 96 -21.40 0.10 0.36
N ASP A 97 -21.59 -0.43 -0.84
CA ASP A 97 -22.22 -1.74 -1.06
C ASP A 97 -21.20 -2.88 -1.14
N GLY A 98 -19.94 -2.64 -0.75
CA GLY A 98 -18.93 -3.68 -0.62
C GLY A 98 -18.25 -4.09 -1.91
N ARG A 99 -18.36 -3.32 -2.96
CA ARG A 99 -17.66 -3.57 -4.23
C ARG A 99 -16.33 -2.84 -4.26
N VAL A 100 -15.43 -3.30 -5.12
CA VAL A 100 -14.21 -2.54 -5.39
C VAL A 100 -14.58 -1.18 -5.97
N ASP A 101 -14.06 -0.11 -5.36
CA ASP A 101 -14.28 1.25 -5.87
C ASP A 101 -13.37 1.48 -7.08
N THR A 102 -13.87 1.12 -8.26
CA THR A 102 -13.07 1.17 -9.48
C THR A 102 -12.69 2.59 -9.87
N ALA A 103 -13.58 3.56 -9.67
CA ALA A 103 -13.31 4.95 -10.03
C ALA A 103 -12.18 5.55 -9.19
N ARG A 104 -12.25 5.37 -7.86
CA ARG A 104 -11.20 5.87 -6.97
C ARG A 104 -9.92 5.09 -7.13
N THR A 105 -9.99 3.78 -7.34
CA THR A 105 -8.82 2.95 -7.61
C THR A 105 -8.10 3.44 -8.87
N ALA A 106 -8.84 3.71 -9.94
CA ALA A 106 -8.27 4.23 -11.17
C ALA A 106 -7.58 5.59 -10.96
N ALA A 107 -8.16 6.45 -10.11
CA ALA A 107 -7.55 7.73 -9.80
C ALA A 107 -6.21 7.56 -9.06
N LEU A 108 -6.14 6.62 -8.11
CA LEU A 108 -4.88 6.33 -7.40
C LEU A 108 -3.85 5.73 -8.34
N VAL A 109 -4.25 4.85 -9.24
CA VAL A 109 -3.35 4.27 -10.25
C VAL A 109 -2.78 5.37 -11.14
N ALA A 110 -3.61 6.31 -11.57
CA ALA A 110 -3.16 7.44 -12.38
C ALA A 110 -2.15 8.30 -11.62
N GLU A 111 -2.41 8.57 -10.34
CA GLU A 111 -1.51 9.36 -9.49
C GLU A 111 -0.19 8.63 -9.26
N ALA A 112 -0.21 7.31 -9.21
CA ALA A 112 1.01 6.50 -9.02
C ALA A 112 1.99 6.64 -10.19
N GLY A 113 1.52 6.96 -11.38
CA GLY A 113 2.39 7.13 -12.55
C GLY A 113 3.15 5.83 -12.87
N PRO A 114 4.50 5.87 -12.87
CA PRO A 114 5.28 4.68 -13.24
C PRO A 114 5.41 3.65 -12.11
N MET A 115 4.98 3.95 -10.89
CA MET A 115 5.07 3.00 -9.78
C MET A 115 4.17 1.79 -10.03
N GLN A 116 4.56 0.64 -9.49
CA GLN A 116 3.69 -0.52 -9.43
C GLN A 116 2.55 -0.26 -8.45
N THR A 117 1.37 -0.77 -8.77
CA THR A 117 0.20 -0.65 -7.89
C THR A 117 -0.31 -2.03 -7.53
N THR A 118 -0.68 -2.21 -6.27
CA THR A 118 -1.20 -3.47 -5.76
C THR A 118 -2.47 -3.20 -4.97
N PHE A 119 -3.54 -3.92 -5.30
CA PHE A 119 -4.76 -3.89 -4.51
C PHE A 119 -4.63 -4.96 -3.41
N HIS A 120 -4.75 -4.54 -2.14
CA HIS A 120 -4.47 -5.42 -1.01
C HIS A 120 -5.69 -6.25 -0.59
N ARG A 121 -5.66 -6.76 0.66
CA ARG A 121 -6.68 -7.68 1.21
C ARG A 121 -8.10 -7.11 1.26
N ALA A 122 -8.31 -5.81 0.98
CA ALA A 122 -9.67 -5.26 0.86
C ALA A 122 -10.49 -6.05 -0.17
N PHE A 123 -9.83 -6.59 -1.19
CA PHE A 123 -10.47 -7.46 -2.18
C PHE A 123 -11.14 -8.67 -1.52
N ASP A 124 -10.55 -9.21 -0.46
CA ASP A 124 -11.11 -10.37 0.26
C ASP A 124 -12.43 -10.07 0.94
N ARG A 125 -12.75 -8.81 1.17
CA ARG A 125 -14.02 -8.36 1.75
C ARG A 125 -15.00 -7.85 0.71
N SER A 126 -14.62 -7.85 -0.57
CA SER A 126 -15.44 -7.33 -1.66
C SER A 126 -16.42 -8.38 -2.19
N GLU A 127 -17.45 -7.90 -2.84
CA GLU A 127 -18.40 -8.78 -3.53
C GLU A 127 -17.73 -9.48 -4.73
N GLU A 128 -16.74 -8.86 -5.36
CA GLU A 128 -16.00 -9.46 -6.47
C GLU A 128 -15.27 -10.73 -6.05
N ARG A 129 -14.70 -10.75 -4.83
CA ARG A 129 -14.09 -11.98 -4.31
C ARG A 129 -15.11 -13.08 -4.14
N ARG A 130 -16.30 -12.73 -3.63
CA ARG A 130 -17.36 -13.70 -3.44
C ARG A 130 -17.79 -14.32 -4.75
N VAL A 131 -18.00 -13.50 -5.79
CA VAL A 131 -18.34 -13.95 -7.12
C VAL A 131 -17.25 -14.84 -7.70
N GLY A 132 -16.00 -14.43 -7.59
CA GLY A 132 -14.86 -15.22 -8.07
C GLY A 132 -14.77 -16.57 -7.37
N LYS A 133 -15.06 -16.61 -6.07
CA LYS A 133 -15.04 -17.84 -5.29
C LYS A 133 -16.17 -18.79 -5.69
N GLU A 134 -17.32 -18.26 -6.04
CA GLU A 134 -18.46 -19.07 -6.52
C GLU A 134 -18.22 -19.66 -7.91
N CYS A 135 -17.41 -18.99 -8.73
CA CYS A 135 -17.06 -19.46 -10.06
C CYS A 135 -15.99 -20.56 -10.03
N LEU A 136 -15.33 -20.75 -8.92
CA LEU A 136 -14.35 -21.81 -8.77
C LEU A 136 -15.00 -23.10 -8.30
#